data_934a027263561eb7d6138d5c016ae924
#
_entry.id   934a027263561eb7d6138d5c016ae924
#
_cell.length_a   1.000
_cell.length_b   1.000
_cell.length_c   1.000
_cell.angle_alpha   90.00
_cell.angle_beta   90.00
_cell.angle_gamma   90.00
#
_symmetry.space_group_name_H-M   'P 1'
#
loop_
_entity.id
_entity.type
_entity.pdbx_description
1 polymer ?
#
loop_
_entity_poly.entity_id
_entity_poly.type
_entity_poly.pdbx_seq_one_letter_code
_entity_poly.pdbx_strand_id
1 'polypeptide(L)'
;MMKNIWFISLCAVILFHACIDDDSTLPVKAISEISIQAPSDTINLDFGFELVYEPEIEQTMEDMELSYEWSYHGYTKTSIGGIVKDSLKFLSNERVLRYAFKKLGEYKLRLKVTNEHGSTFKYFTLFVKAAFDQGIFVLSSDEDKKGRVSFMRPLSREEIEAGKEESFYTSAFVSVNPGYALNDPTDAEKIGPDIFIASRGDKLIYRMNAQTFELYNVTDFKTDFPWVKPIGICSKDRSITNYVVLSEDGGFATVNYKSDIAIYEGEFFEGNPKMDKMYVKITGAPIPPSTSVSRMRSYHFFLNYERSTLYYFYDLYSYYARQQEFPKEELINVVMNKDLMSCLVSRSKSDPKEIVITRGYASNKGPLNYAWKYTYLADEITLTRESLIQSNDTYNSVFYTNGNKLYRWYNWNAEPKLPQTPVVTVGNNCEITCFDFSQNGKELYVGVYDPGLSGLKGCVYVYDADALDPVTNELKLLKKYEGIADRPIKVFWKNNRK
;
A
#
# COMPACT_ATOMS: atom_id res chain seq x y z
N MET A 1 56.37 -69.54 -49.98
CA MET A 1 55.39 -68.90 -49.07
C MET A 1 55.98 -68.41 -47.75
N MET A 2 57.23 -68.55 -47.49
CA MET A 2 57.93 -68.16 -46.21
C MET A 2 58.65 -66.80 -46.28
N LYS A 3 58.87 -66.22 -47.45
CA LYS A 3 59.55 -64.89 -47.57
C LYS A 3 58.70 -63.68 -47.24
N ASN A 4 57.37 -63.73 -47.35
CA ASN A 4 56.49 -62.62 -47.07
C ASN A 4 56.11 -62.48 -45.61
N ILE A 5 56.26 -63.52 -44.80
CA ILE A 5 55.94 -63.43 -43.37
C ILE A 5 57.01 -62.69 -42.59
N TRP A 6 58.24 -62.74 -43.03
CA TRP A 6 59.37 -62.02 -42.42
C TRP A 6 59.29 -60.53 -42.65
N PHE A 7 58.76 -60.10 -43.84
CA PHE A 7 58.58 -58.73 -44.15
C PHE A 7 57.42 -58.11 -43.37
N ILE A 8 56.34 -58.84 -43.16
CA ILE A 8 55.18 -58.35 -42.37
C ILE A 8 55.61 -58.31 -40.89
N SER A 9 56.40 -59.21 -40.39
CA SER A 9 56.90 -59.21 -39.00
C SER A 9 57.87 -58.05 -38.76
N LEU A 10 58.70 -57.67 -39.73
CA LEU A 10 59.64 -56.56 -39.63
C LEU A 10 58.90 -55.23 -39.70
N CYS A 11 57.86 -55.07 -40.52
CA CYS A 11 57.03 -53.92 -40.55
C CYS A 11 56.19 -53.70 -39.29
N ALA A 12 55.69 -54.82 -38.67
CA ALA A 12 54.98 -54.78 -37.41
C ALA A 12 55.88 -54.32 -36.24
N VAL A 13 57.14 -54.70 -36.20
CA VAL A 13 58.10 -54.31 -35.16
C VAL A 13 58.45 -52.77 -35.31
N ILE A 14 58.53 -52.26 -36.54
CA ILE A 14 58.81 -50.82 -36.77
C ILE A 14 57.62 -49.97 -36.38
N LEU A 15 56.38 -50.47 -36.50
CA LEU A 15 55.16 -49.74 -36.09
C LEU A 15 54.99 -49.64 -34.57
N PHE A 16 55.61 -50.53 -33.78
CA PHE A 16 55.54 -50.47 -32.31
C PHE A 16 56.63 -49.58 -31.67
N HIS A 17 57.59 -49.05 -32.43
CA HIS A 17 58.63 -48.16 -31.93
C HIS A 17 58.40 -46.69 -32.33
N ALA A 18 57.25 -46.37 -32.88
CA ALA A 18 56.81 -44.98 -33.06
C ALA A 18 55.96 -44.49 -31.85
N CYS A 19 56.33 -44.88 -30.65
CA CYS A 19 56.07 -44.02 -29.51
C CYS A 19 57.07 -42.90 -29.60
N ILE A 20 56.63 -41.80 -30.14
CA ILE A 20 57.29 -40.53 -29.94
C ILE A 20 57.12 -40.27 -28.44
N ASP A 21 58.21 -40.51 -27.67
CA ASP A 21 58.31 -39.86 -26.36
C ASP A 21 58.29 -38.37 -26.68
N ASP A 22 57.15 -37.76 -26.44
CA ASP A 22 57.03 -36.31 -26.45
C ASP A 22 57.76 -35.81 -25.19
N ASP A 23 59.10 -35.72 -25.35
CA ASP A 23 59.98 -35.06 -24.39
C ASP A 23 59.79 -33.52 -24.46
N SER A 24 58.64 -33.05 -24.81
CA SER A 24 58.28 -31.63 -24.63
C SER A 24 58.15 -31.36 -23.15
N THR A 25 59.22 -31.51 -22.40
CA THR A 25 59.37 -30.94 -21.05
C THR A 25 59.48 -29.39 -21.14
N LEU A 26 58.50 -28.78 -21.78
CA LEU A 26 58.30 -27.36 -21.52
C LEU A 26 57.87 -27.31 -20.05
N PRO A 27 58.58 -26.53 -19.22
CA PRO A 27 58.19 -26.37 -17.83
C PRO A 27 56.75 -25.92 -17.83
N VAL A 28 55.87 -26.74 -17.25
CA VAL A 28 54.45 -26.36 -17.06
C VAL A 28 54.48 -25.05 -16.28
N LYS A 29 54.20 -23.97 -16.97
CA LYS A 29 54.16 -22.64 -16.35
C LYS A 29 52.98 -22.67 -15.35
N ALA A 30 53.32 -22.52 -14.08
CA ALA A 30 52.28 -22.47 -13.07
C ALA A 30 51.26 -21.39 -13.44
N ILE A 31 49.99 -21.75 -13.41
CA ILE A 31 48.86 -20.88 -13.69
C ILE A 31 48.26 -20.44 -12.36
N SER A 32 48.02 -19.12 -12.21
CA SER A 32 47.29 -18.62 -11.05
C SER A 32 45.79 -18.89 -11.24
N GLU A 33 45.27 -19.78 -10.42
CA GLU A 33 43.85 -20.13 -10.38
C GLU A 33 43.11 -19.12 -9.50
N ILE A 34 41.93 -18.65 -9.96
CA ILE A 34 41.05 -17.72 -9.26
C ILE A 34 39.90 -18.52 -8.67
N SER A 35 39.64 -18.37 -7.37
CA SER A 35 38.48 -18.90 -6.64
C SER A 35 37.55 -17.78 -6.22
N ILE A 36 36.25 -17.95 -6.46
CA ILE A 36 35.20 -17.01 -6.06
C ILE A 36 34.25 -17.74 -5.10
N GLN A 37 34.30 -17.38 -3.83
CA GLN A 37 33.46 -17.94 -2.77
C GLN A 37 32.33 -16.98 -2.40
N ALA A 38 31.19 -17.53 -2.04
CA ALA A 38 30.03 -16.75 -1.62
C ALA A 38 29.18 -17.56 -0.62
N PRO A 39 28.59 -16.92 0.37
CA PRO A 39 27.75 -17.58 1.36
C PRO A 39 26.53 -18.29 0.75
N SER A 40 26.03 -17.75 -0.38
CA SER A 40 24.90 -18.30 -1.13
C SER A 40 24.99 -17.89 -2.59
N ASP A 41 24.54 -18.76 -3.48
CA ASP A 41 24.34 -18.45 -4.89
C ASP A 41 22.99 -17.76 -5.14
N THR A 42 22.17 -17.59 -4.08
CA THR A 42 20.88 -16.89 -4.14
C THR A 42 20.94 -15.60 -3.33
N ILE A 43 20.57 -14.50 -3.94
CA ILE A 43 20.52 -13.16 -3.35
C ILE A 43 19.07 -12.70 -3.38
N ASN A 44 18.55 -12.19 -2.26
CA ASN A 44 17.26 -11.54 -2.18
C ASN A 44 17.46 -10.04 -1.97
N LEU A 45 16.81 -9.23 -2.78
CA LEU A 45 16.84 -7.77 -2.71
C LEU A 45 15.41 -7.23 -2.72
N ASP A 46 15.11 -6.37 -1.79
CA ASP A 46 13.85 -5.62 -1.82
C ASP A 46 13.96 -4.46 -2.83
N PHE A 47 12.91 -4.27 -3.64
CA PHE A 47 12.85 -3.21 -4.63
C PHE A 47 12.98 -1.83 -3.98
N GLY A 48 13.72 -0.92 -4.62
CA GLY A 48 13.99 0.42 -4.10
C GLY A 48 15.26 0.51 -3.24
N PHE A 49 15.89 -0.62 -2.95
CA PHE A 49 17.16 -0.65 -2.21
C PHE A 49 18.34 -0.93 -3.14
N GLU A 50 19.51 -0.44 -2.74
CA GLU A 50 20.78 -0.73 -3.43
C GLU A 50 21.28 -2.11 -3.02
N LEU A 51 21.60 -2.96 -4.00
CA LEU A 51 22.37 -4.16 -3.77
C LEU A 51 23.81 -3.78 -3.51
N VAL A 52 24.33 -4.09 -2.33
CA VAL A 52 25.75 -4.02 -2.01
C VAL A 52 26.24 -5.45 -1.81
N TYR A 53 27.08 -5.95 -2.72
CA TYR A 53 27.50 -7.36 -2.69
C TYR A 53 28.98 -7.50 -2.96
N GLU A 54 29.69 -8.17 -2.06
CA GLU A 54 31.11 -8.44 -2.13
C GLU A 54 31.37 -9.92 -1.86
N PRO A 55 31.69 -10.73 -2.90
CA PRO A 55 32.13 -12.11 -2.69
C PRO A 55 33.59 -12.17 -2.23
N GLU A 56 33.94 -13.25 -1.59
CA GLU A 56 35.33 -13.55 -1.23
C GLU A 56 36.08 -14.07 -2.46
N ILE A 57 37.24 -13.47 -2.76
CA ILE A 57 37.99 -13.78 -3.96
C ILE A 57 39.43 -14.05 -3.56
N GLU A 58 39.92 -15.22 -3.95
CA GLU A 58 41.29 -15.68 -3.72
C GLU A 58 41.95 -16.08 -5.04
N GLN A 59 43.25 -16.01 -5.09
CA GLN A 59 44.06 -16.57 -6.19
C GLN A 59 45.33 -17.22 -5.68
N THR A 60 45.83 -18.22 -6.40
CA THR A 60 46.99 -18.98 -5.98
C THR A 60 48.33 -18.24 -6.06
N MET A 61 48.41 -17.18 -6.89
CA MET A 61 49.54 -16.28 -6.95
C MET A 61 49.08 -14.88 -6.56
N GLU A 62 49.35 -14.45 -5.32
CA GLU A 62 48.79 -13.24 -4.70
C GLU A 62 49.23 -11.91 -5.40
N ASP A 63 50.38 -11.92 -6.06
CA ASP A 63 50.96 -10.70 -6.67
C ASP A 63 50.33 -10.29 -8.02
N MET A 64 49.37 -11.06 -8.54
CA MET A 64 48.71 -10.74 -9.81
C MET A 64 47.56 -9.76 -9.65
N GLU A 65 47.50 -8.78 -10.53
CA GLU A 65 46.42 -7.82 -10.58
C GLU A 65 45.09 -8.50 -11.01
N LEU A 66 44.02 -8.25 -10.27
CA LEU A 66 42.69 -8.73 -10.57
C LEU A 66 41.84 -7.64 -11.18
N SER A 67 41.13 -7.97 -12.24
CA SER A 67 40.07 -7.13 -12.81
C SER A 67 38.70 -7.80 -12.68
N TYR A 68 37.67 -7.00 -12.55
CA TYR A 68 36.33 -7.42 -12.26
C TYR A 68 35.35 -6.96 -13.34
N GLU A 69 34.33 -7.76 -13.62
CA GLU A 69 33.22 -7.39 -14.48
C GLU A 69 31.91 -7.98 -13.92
N TRP A 70 31.02 -7.14 -13.44
CA TRP A 70 29.67 -7.51 -13.09
C TRP A 70 28.72 -7.28 -14.26
N SER A 71 27.86 -8.25 -14.51
CA SER A 71 26.84 -8.20 -15.55
C SER A 71 25.62 -9.03 -15.14
N TYR A 72 24.50 -8.84 -15.82
CA TYR A 72 23.32 -9.63 -15.57
C TYR A 72 22.54 -10.00 -16.83
N HIS A 73 21.78 -11.09 -16.76
CA HIS A 73 20.71 -11.41 -17.69
C HIS A 73 19.36 -11.18 -17.00
N GLY A 74 18.47 -10.42 -17.60
CA GLY A 74 17.07 -10.37 -17.25
C GLY A 74 16.28 -11.48 -17.95
N TYR A 75 15.07 -11.76 -17.44
CA TYR A 75 14.14 -12.68 -18.08
C TYR A 75 12.82 -11.97 -18.31
N THR A 76 12.38 -11.92 -19.56
CA THR A 76 11.09 -11.31 -19.93
C THR A 76 10.11 -12.39 -20.34
N LYS A 77 8.91 -12.39 -19.74
CA LYS A 77 7.80 -13.24 -20.21
C LYS A 77 7.24 -12.65 -21.50
N THR A 78 7.16 -13.46 -22.56
CA THR A 78 6.49 -13.06 -23.79
C THR A 78 4.97 -13.18 -23.64
N SER A 79 4.23 -12.45 -24.50
CA SER A 79 2.76 -12.52 -24.58
C SER A 79 2.19 -13.92 -24.88
N ILE A 80 3.03 -14.85 -25.35
CA ILE A 80 2.67 -16.24 -25.67
C ILE A 80 3.06 -17.19 -24.52
N GLY A 81 3.48 -16.65 -23.35
CA GLY A 81 3.84 -17.47 -22.18
C GLY A 81 5.27 -18.03 -22.20
N GLY A 82 6.07 -17.72 -23.22
CA GLY A 82 7.48 -18.06 -23.28
C GLY A 82 8.34 -17.16 -22.40
N ILE A 83 9.46 -17.69 -21.89
CA ILE A 83 10.49 -16.92 -21.20
C ILE A 83 11.62 -16.65 -22.20
N VAL A 84 11.93 -15.38 -22.44
CA VAL A 84 13.08 -14.97 -23.26
C VAL A 84 14.15 -14.40 -22.33
N LYS A 85 15.37 -14.90 -22.50
CA LYS A 85 16.54 -14.39 -21.82
C LYS A 85 16.99 -13.10 -22.49
N ASP A 86 17.05 -12.01 -21.73
CA ASP A 86 17.59 -10.75 -22.21
C ASP A 86 19.10 -10.86 -22.51
N SER A 87 19.61 -9.97 -23.33
CA SER A 87 21.04 -9.83 -23.55
C SER A 87 21.77 -9.52 -22.25
N LEU A 88 23.04 -9.92 -22.17
CA LEU A 88 23.90 -9.60 -21.04
C LEU A 88 24.08 -8.09 -20.93
N LYS A 89 23.77 -7.53 -19.77
CA LYS A 89 23.91 -6.10 -19.47
C LYS A 89 25.02 -5.89 -18.46
N PHE A 90 25.92 -4.99 -18.80
CA PHE A 90 27.02 -4.58 -17.93
C PHE A 90 26.49 -3.78 -16.72
N LEU A 91 27.10 -3.97 -15.54
CA LEU A 91 26.78 -3.26 -14.30
C LEU A 91 27.95 -2.44 -13.76
N SER A 92 29.11 -3.09 -13.52
CA SER A 92 30.24 -2.47 -12.84
C SER A 92 31.55 -3.23 -13.11
N ASN A 93 32.68 -2.53 -13.01
CA ASN A 93 34.04 -3.10 -12.96
C ASN A 93 34.64 -3.10 -11.53
N GLU A 94 33.85 -2.68 -10.54
CA GLU A 94 34.31 -2.64 -9.15
C GLU A 94 34.24 -4.04 -8.52
N ARG A 95 35.13 -4.29 -7.53
CA ARG A 95 35.11 -5.53 -6.76
C ARG A 95 33.77 -5.67 -6.02
N VAL A 96 33.30 -4.59 -5.37
CA VAL A 96 32.02 -4.53 -4.68
C VAL A 96 30.94 -4.06 -5.66
N LEU A 97 29.95 -4.91 -5.92
CA LEU A 97 28.79 -4.50 -6.70
C LEU A 97 27.90 -3.58 -5.87
N ARG A 98 27.66 -2.36 -6.39
CA ARG A 98 26.65 -1.42 -5.89
C ARG A 98 25.69 -1.10 -7.02
N TYR A 99 24.44 -1.56 -6.91
CA TYR A 99 23.47 -1.34 -7.98
C TYR A 99 22.02 -1.38 -7.49
N ALA A 100 21.19 -0.42 -7.92
CA ALA A 100 19.76 -0.39 -7.66
C ALA A 100 18.98 -0.90 -8.88
N PHE A 101 18.33 -2.05 -8.73
CA PHE A 101 17.51 -2.64 -9.79
C PHE A 101 16.18 -1.91 -9.94
N LYS A 102 15.83 -1.54 -11.17
CA LYS A 102 14.64 -0.73 -11.49
C LYS A 102 13.41 -1.55 -11.87
N LYS A 103 13.44 -2.86 -11.76
CA LYS A 103 12.29 -3.74 -12.07
C LYS A 103 12.29 -4.94 -11.14
N LEU A 104 11.09 -5.34 -10.74
CA LEU A 104 10.88 -6.61 -10.05
C LEU A 104 11.22 -7.79 -10.96
N GLY A 105 11.68 -8.88 -10.38
CA GLY A 105 11.89 -10.12 -11.12
C GLY A 105 13.11 -10.90 -10.70
N GLU A 106 13.37 -11.95 -11.46
CA GLU A 106 14.56 -12.81 -11.32
C GLU A 106 15.63 -12.34 -12.31
N TYR A 107 16.86 -12.24 -11.82
CA TYR A 107 18.03 -11.87 -12.58
C TYR A 107 19.11 -12.90 -12.39
N LYS A 108 19.87 -13.21 -13.45
CA LYS A 108 21.06 -14.03 -13.37
C LYS A 108 22.27 -13.10 -13.39
N LEU A 109 22.83 -12.82 -12.22
CA LEU A 109 24.07 -12.07 -12.09
C LEU A 109 25.25 -12.92 -12.50
N ARG A 110 26.24 -12.31 -13.12
CA ARG A 110 27.53 -12.91 -13.45
C ARG A 110 28.64 -11.99 -12.97
N LEU A 111 29.51 -12.54 -12.14
CA LEU A 111 30.84 -11.96 -11.86
C LEU A 111 31.87 -12.69 -12.71
N LYS A 112 32.66 -11.94 -13.45
CA LYS A 112 33.87 -12.39 -14.10
C LYS A 112 35.06 -11.75 -13.38
N VAL A 113 36.00 -12.58 -12.95
CA VAL A 113 37.27 -12.13 -12.37
C VAL A 113 38.39 -12.61 -13.27
N THR A 114 39.32 -11.73 -13.62
CA THR A 114 40.37 -11.98 -14.61
C THR A 114 41.73 -11.56 -14.04
N ASN A 115 42.73 -12.40 -14.24
CA ASN A 115 44.14 -12.09 -14.08
C ASN A 115 44.91 -12.35 -15.42
N GLU A 116 46.22 -12.24 -15.43
CA GLU A 116 47.05 -12.44 -16.65
C GLU A 116 46.95 -13.88 -17.19
N HIS A 117 46.56 -14.87 -16.35
CA HIS A 117 46.48 -16.27 -16.73
C HIS A 117 45.11 -16.72 -17.19
N GLY A 118 44.06 -15.92 -16.96
CA GLY A 118 42.71 -16.28 -17.40
C GLY A 118 41.59 -15.64 -16.61
N SER A 119 40.38 -16.16 -16.80
CA SER A 119 39.18 -15.66 -16.19
C SER A 119 38.36 -16.77 -15.53
N THR A 120 37.81 -16.49 -14.37
CA THR A 120 36.86 -17.32 -13.66
C THR A 120 35.51 -16.61 -13.58
N PHE A 121 34.41 -17.39 -13.61
CA PHE A 121 33.04 -16.90 -13.60
C PHE A 121 32.29 -17.46 -12.43
N LYS A 122 31.51 -16.61 -11.76
CA LYS A 122 30.53 -17.03 -10.76
C LYS A 122 29.16 -16.47 -11.12
N TYR A 123 28.13 -17.27 -10.96
CA TYR A 123 26.75 -16.91 -11.25
C TYR A 123 25.94 -16.91 -9.97
N PHE A 124 25.06 -15.89 -9.83
CA PHE A 124 24.14 -15.77 -8.73
C PHE A 124 22.71 -15.60 -9.27
N THR A 125 21.75 -16.13 -8.56
CA THR A 125 20.35 -15.87 -8.82
C THR A 125 19.89 -14.75 -7.89
N LEU A 126 19.55 -13.58 -8.45
CA LEU A 126 19.03 -12.45 -7.70
C LEU A 126 17.51 -12.37 -7.86
N PHE A 127 16.79 -12.35 -6.76
CA PHE A 127 15.37 -12.07 -6.71
C PHE A 127 15.14 -10.64 -6.21
N VAL A 128 14.69 -9.75 -7.10
CA VAL A 128 14.23 -8.41 -6.73
C VAL A 128 12.75 -8.51 -6.42
N LYS A 129 12.41 -8.43 -5.13
CA LYS A 129 11.06 -8.64 -4.61
C LYS A 129 10.37 -7.30 -4.33
N ALA A 130 9.04 -7.33 -4.30
CA ALA A 130 8.26 -6.17 -3.88
C ALA A 130 8.44 -5.91 -2.38
N ALA A 131 9.14 -4.83 -2.03
CA ALA A 131 9.36 -4.44 -0.63
C ALA A 131 8.05 -4.10 0.10
N PHE A 132 7.05 -3.66 -0.66
CA PHE A 132 5.79 -3.13 -0.14
C PHE A 132 4.58 -3.96 -0.58
N ASP A 133 4.70 -5.28 -0.68
CA ASP A 133 3.62 -6.13 -1.22
C ASP A 133 2.41 -6.20 -0.29
N GLN A 134 2.63 -6.47 0.98
CA GLN A 134 1.58 -6.63 2.00
C GLN A 134 2.03 -6.02 3.33
N GLY A 135 1.13 -5.32 4.01
CA GLY A 135 1.46 -4.73 5.32
C GLY A 135 0.61 -3.53 5.72
N ILE A 136 1.03 -2.87 6.78
CA ILE A 136 0.38 -1.66 7.27
C ILE A 136 0.97 -0.43 6.56
N PHE A 137 0.11 0.30 5.88
CA PHE A 137 0.42 1.58 5.24
C PHE A 137 -0.04 2.72 6.15
N VAL A 138 0.81 3.72 6.34
CA VAL A 138 0.49 4.94 7.10
C VAL A 138 0.89 6.16 6.29
N LEU A 139 -0.07 7.03 6.00
CA LEU A 139 0.17 8.39 5.53
C LEU A 139 0.12 9.33 6.73
N SER A 140 1.09 10.21 6.84
CA SER A 140 1.16 11.20 7.92
C SER A 140 1.66 12.55 7.42
N SER A 141 1.49 13.58 8.23
CA SER A 141 1.99 14.93 7.97
C SER A 141 2.60 15.52 9.24
N ASP A 142 3.72 16.22 9.08
CA ASP A 142 4.33 16.98 10.17
C ASP A 142 3.63 18.34 10.40
N GLU A 143 4.16 19.12 11.34
CA GLU A 143 3.64 20.46 11.70
C GLU A 143 3.79 21.46 10.54
N ASP A 144 4.79 21.27 9.67
CA ASP A 144 5.03 22.07 8.46
C ASP A 144 4.24 21.54 7.25
N LYS A 145 3.30 20.59 7.48
CA LYS A 145 2.49 19.94 6.45
C LYS A 145 3.29 19.14 5.43
N LYS A 146 4.49 18.68 5.80
CA LYS A 146 5.25 17.76 4.96
C LYS A 146 4.77 16.33 5.17
N GLY A 147 4.43 15.68 4.07
CA GLY A 147 3.90 14.33 4.07
C GLY A 147 4.97 13.27 4.18
N ARG A 148 4.62 12.18 4.86
CA ARG A 148 5.42 10.98 5.02
C ARG A 148 4.57 9.74 4.77
N VAL A 149 5.16 8.77 4.09
CA VAL A 149 4.61 7.41 3.99
C VAL A 149 5.49 6.48 4.79
N SER A 150 4.89 5.83 5.78
CA SER A 150 5.51 4.76 6.54
C SER A 150 4.86 3.42 6.19
N PHE A 151 5.66 2.37 6.14
CA PHE A 151 5.18 1.04 5.79
C PHE A 151 5.85 -0.04 6.64
N MET A 152 5.07 -1.02 7.09
CA MET A 152 5.56 -2.20 7.80
C MET A 152 5.03 -3.45 7.09
N ARG A 153 5.93 -4.32 6.66
CA ARG A 153 5.58 -5.64 6.16
C ARG A 153 5.61 -6.66 7.29
N PRO A 154 4.77 -7.69 7.25
CA PRO A 154 4.90 -8.83 8.14
C PRO A 154 6.26 -9.50 7.96
N LEU A 155 6.81 -10.03 9.03
CA LEU A 155 8.02 -10.85 8.99
C LEU A 155 7.74 -12.19 8.30
N SER A 156 8.71 -12.70 7.56
CA SER A 156 8.68 -14.07 7.08
C SER A 156 8.89 -15.05 8.25
N ARG A 157 8.58 -16.32 8.01
CA ARG A 157 8.80 -17.34 9.04
C ARG A 157 10.27 -17.43 9.45
N GLU A 158 11.18 -17.34 8.49
CA GLU A 158 12.63 -17.37 8.73
C GLU A 158 13.09 -16.15 9.53
N GLU A 159 12.50 -14.98 9.30
CA GLU A 159 12.80 -13.77 10.06
C GLU A 159 12.30 -13.86 11.50
N ILE A 160 11.12 -14.44 11.72
CA ILE A 160 10.58 -14.69 13.07
C ILE A 160 11.47 -15.71 13.80
N GLU A 161 11.87 -16.79 13.15
CA GLU A 161 12.76 -17.82 13.70
C GLU A 161 14.17 -17.27 13.99
N ALA A 162 14.63 -16.25 13.24
CA ALA A 162 15.86 -15.52 13.47
C ALA A 162 15.74 -14.44 14.56
N GLY A 163 14.57 -14.29 15.20
CA GLY A 163 14.34 -13.32 16.28
C GLY A 163 14.27 -11.85 15.81
N LYS A 164 13.99 -11.60 14.54
CA LYS A 164 13.77 -10.21 14.07
C LYS A 164 12.47 -9.65 14.63
N GLU A 165 12.47 -8.35 14.87
CA GLU A 165 11.28 -7.59 15.28
C GLU A 165 10.67 -6.86 14.09
N GLU A 166 9.33 -6.72 14.10
CA GLU A 166 8.61 -5.92 13.12
C GLU A 166 8.98 -4.44 13.26
N SER A 167 9.28 -3.80 12.16
CA SER A 167 9.63 -2.38 12.15
C SER A 167 9.02 -1.66 10.96
N PHE A 168 8.76 -0.35 11.14
CA PHE A 168 8.28 0.50 10.06
C PHE A 168 9.45 1.12 9.30
N TYR A 169 9.35 1.06 7.99
CA TYR A 169 10.17 1.86 7.09
C TYR A 169 9.52 3.24 6.94
N THR A 170 10.07 4.25 7.61
CA THR A 170 9.40 5.55 7.80
C THR A 170 9.58 6.56 6.65
N SER A 171 10.26 6.19 5.58
CA SER A 171 10.56 7.08 4.44
C SER A 171 10.22 6.44 3.10
N ALA A 172 9.20 5.56 3.06
CA ALA A 172 8.92 4.70 1.93
C ALA A 172 8.67 5.45 0.61
N PHE A 173 7.97 6.59 0.64
CA PHE A 173 7.69 7.36 -0.57
C PHE A 173 8.95 8.04 -1.13
N VAL A 174 9.66 8.78 -0.28
CA VAL A 174 10.82 9.61 -0.71
C VAL A 174 11.99 8.74 -1.15
N SER A 175 12.20 7.60 -0.51
CA SER A 175 13.30 6.68 -0.86
C SER A 175 13.15 6.09 -2.26
N VAL A 176 11.90 5.78 -2.62
CA VAL A 176 11.60 5.22 -3.95
C VAL A 176 11.48 6.31 -5.00
N ASN A 177 11.05 7.51 -4.61
CA ASN A 177 10.80 8.63 -5.52
C ASN A 177 11.64 9.86 -5.16
N PRO A 178 12.97 9.78 -5.33
CA PRO A 178 13.85 10.90 -5.00
C PRO A 178 13.49 12.13 -5.85
N GLY A 179 13.43 13.29 -5.21
CA GLY A 179 13.05 14.55 -5.85
C GLY A 179 11.55 14.87 -5.78
N TYR A 180 10.73 13.97 -5.27
CA TYR A 180 9.32 14.25 -4.96
C TYR A 180 9.11 14.44 -3.47
N ALA A 181 8.23 15.37 -3.12
CA ALA A 181 7.77 15.59 -1.76
C ALA A 181 6.24 15.66 -1.76
N LEU A 182 5.62 15.26 -0.67
CA LEU A 182 4.18 15.41 -0.45
C LEU A 182 3.96 16.66 0.40
N ASN A 183 3.22 17.64 -0.09
CA ASN A 183 2.91 18.86 0.65
C ASN A 183 1.43 18.88 1.02
N ASP A 184 1.15 18.95 2.32
CA ASP A 184 -0.21 18.95 2.89
C ASP A 184 -1.05 17.77 2.35
N PRO A 185 -0.58 16.51 2.54
CA PRO A 185 -1.36 15.34 2.14
C PRO A 185 -2.62 15.23 2.99
N THR A 186 -3.72 14.79 2.39
CA THR A 186 -5.04 14.81 3.03
C THR A 186 -5.73 13.46 3.05
N ASP A 187 -5.45 12.59 2.10
CA ASP A 187 -6.05 11.26 2.01
C ASP A 187 -5.16 10.31 1.18
N ALA A 188 -5.34 9.03 1.39
CA ALA A 188 -4.78 7.97 0.56
C ALA A 188 -5.79 6.85 0.35
N GLU A 189 -5.83 6.30 -0.86
CA GLU A 189 -6.73 5.21 -1.22
C GLU A 189 -6.01 4.18 -2.08
N LYS A 190 -6.21 2.90 -1.75
CA LYS A 190 -5.76 1.81 -2.61
C LYS A 190 -6.87 1.44 -3.59
N ILE A 191 -6.66 1.68 -4.88
CA ILE A 191 -7.61 1.38 -5.96
C ILE A 191 -6.92 0.42 -6.94
N GLY A 192 -7.38 -0.80 -6.99
CA GLY A 192 -6.76 -1.84 -7.83
C GLY A 192 -5.28 -2.07 -7.49
N PRO A 193 -4.37 -2.03 -8.47
CA PRO A 193 -2.94 -2.24 -8.27
C PRO A 193 -2.19 -1.00 -7.74
N ASP A 194 -2.88 0.12 -7.55
CA ASP A 194 -2.27 1.42 -7.27
C ASP A 194 -2.69 2.00 -5.93
N ILE A 195 -1.86 2.88 -5.41
CA ILE A 195 -2.17 3.77 -4.30
C ILE A 195 -2.22 5.20 -4.84
N PHE A 196 -3.27 5.90 -4.48
CA PHE A 196 -3.45 7.32 -4.78
C PHE A 196 -3.28 8.11 -3.49
N ILE A 197 -2.57 9.24 -3.57
CA ILE A 197 -2.40 10.15 -2.45
C ILE A 197 -2.90 11.53 -2.89
N ALA A 198 -3.86 12.09 -2.16
CA ALA A 198 -4.31 13.46 -2.34
C ALA A 198 -3.38 14.42 -1.62
N SER A 199 -2.94 15.46 -2.29
CA SER A 199 -2.14 16.54 -1.74
C SER A 199 -2.80 17.89 -2.01
N ARG A 200 -3.28 18.50 -0.94
CA ARG A 200 -3.93 19.81 -1.00
C ARG A 200 -2.92 20.91 -1.29
N GLY A 201 -1.77 20.87 -0.65
CA GLY A 201 -0.71 21.87 -0.83
C GLY A 201 -0.12 21.86 -2.23
N ASP A 202 0.01 20.68 -2.80
CA ASP A 202 0.50 20.51 -4.17
C ASP A 202 -0.59 20.69 -5.22
N LYS A 203 -1.86 20.57 -4.84
CA LYS A 203 -3.02 20.47 -5.76
C LYS A 203 -2.87 19.30 -6.74
N LEU A 204 -2.40 18.17 -6.23
CA LEU A 204 -2.07 16.99 -7.01
C LEU A 204 -2.75 15.74 -6.45
N ILE A 205 -2.96 14.77 -7.32
CA ILE A 205 -3.12 13.37 -6.93
C ILE A 205 -1.90 12.61 -7.43
N TYR A 206 -1.14 12.06 -6.50
CA TYR A 206 -0.02 11.17 -6.80
C TYR A 206 -0.53 9.75 -6.98
N ARG A 207 -0.12 9.09 -8.06
CA ARG A 207 -0.46 7.70 -8.34
C ARG A 207 0.80 6.85 -8.36
N MET A 208 0.89 5.91 -7.45
CA MET A 208 2.04 5.03 -7.31
C MET A 208 1.64 3.56 -7.37
N ASN A 209 2.56 2.72 -7.81
CA ASN A 209 2.41 1.27 -7.79
C ASN A 209 2.31 0.78 -6.34
N ALA A 210 1.29 -0.02 -6.03
CA ALA A 210 1.08 -0.49 -4.67
C ALA A 210 2.12 -1.52 -4.20
N GLN A 211 2.89 -2.15 -5.08
CA GLN A 211 3.92 -3.14 -4.72
C GLN A 211 5.30 -2.52 -4.54
N THR A 212 5.61 -1.50 -5.34
CA THR A 212 6.94 -0.91 -5.39
C THR A 212 6.98 0.51 -4.82
N PHE A 213 5.84 1.16 -4.67
CA PHE A 213 5.68 2.58 -4.33
C PHE A 213 6.32 3.54 -5.35
N GLU A 214 6.71 3.03 -6.52
CA GLU A 214 7.14 3.90 -7.62
C GLU A 214 5.98 4.81 -8.06
N LEU A 215 6.25 6.10 -8.08
CA LEU A 215 5.37 7.09 -8.67
C LEU A 215 5.49 7.00 -10.20
N TYR A 216 4.40 6.79 -10.88
CA TYR A 216 4.39 6.73 -12.34
C TYR A 216 3.42 7.68 -13.00
N ASN A 217 2.56 8.33 -12.20
CA ASN A 217 1.70 9.39 -12.70
C ASN A 217 1.29 10.39 -11.61
N VAL A 218 0.94 11.58 -12.06
CA VAL A 218 0.46 12.68 -11.23
C VAL A 218 -0.68 13.37 -11.98
N THR A 219 -1.87 13.45 -11.36
CA THR A 219 -2.96 14.29 -11.87
C THR A 219 -2.79 15.71 -11.33
N ASP A 220 -2.56 16.67 -12.22
CA ASP A 220 -2.30 18.06 -11.86
C ASP A 220 -3.55 18.92 -12.07
N PHE A 221 -4.00 19.58 -11.00
CA PHE A 221 -5.12 20.51 -11.04
C PHE A 221 -4.69 21.98 -11.17
N LYS A 222 -3.39 22.29 -11.07
CA LYS A 222 -2.89 23.67 -11.02
C LYS A 222 -3.22 24.46 -12.27
N THR A 223 -3.16 23.81 -13.42
CA THR A 223 -3.33 24.46 -14.74
C THR A 223 -4.78 24.61 -15.11
N ASP A 224 -5.53 23.51 -15.09
CA ASP A 224 -6.90 23.49 -15.63
C ASP A 224 -7.96 23.84 -14.57
N PHE A 225 -7.71 23.46 -13.31
CA PHE A 225 -8.65 23.63 -12.20
C PHE A 225 -7.95 24.20 -10.95
N PRO A 226 -7.39 25.42 -10.99
CA PRO A 226 -6.53 25.97 -9.93
C PRO A 226 -7.25 26.16 -8.58
N TRP A 227 -8.58 26.14 -8.56
CA TRP A 227 -9.39 26.20 -7.35
C TRP A 227 -9.55 24.85 -6.66
N VAL A 228 -9.33 23.73 -7.37
CA VAL A 228 -9.39 22.39 -6.78
C VAL A 228 -8.24 22.20 -5.82
N LYS A 229 -8.57 21.92 -4.57
CA LYS A 229 -7.66 21.57 -3.49
C LYS A 229 -8.05 20.20 -2.96
N PRO A 230 -7.39 19.13 -3.41
CA PRO A 230 -7.80 17.78 -3.04
C PRO A 230 -7.80 17.55 -1.54
N ILE A 231 -8.90 17.06 -0.98
CA ILE A 231 -9.05 16.68 0.42
C ILE A 231 -9.48 15.24 0.63
N GLY A 232 -9.88 14.55 -0.44
CA GLY A 232 -10.28 13.16 -0.36
C GLY A 232 -10.35 12.52 -1.73
N ILE A 233 -10.20 11.19 -1.74
CA ILE A 233 -10.29 10.33 -2.91
C ILE A 233 -11.37 9.30 -2.66
N CYS A 234 -12.31 9.15 -3.58
CA CYS A 234 -13.31 8.11 -3.54
C CYS A 234 -13.20 7.25 -4.79
N SER A 235 -13.07 5.96 -4.61
CA SER A 235 -13.18 5.01 -5.70
C SER A 235 -14.61 4.99 -6.20
N LYS A 236 -14.80 5.25 -7.48
CA LYS A 236 -16.12 5.33 -8.09
C LYS A 236 -16.79 3.95 -8.24
N ASP A 237 -16.01 2.93 -8.49
CA ASP A 237 -16.39 1.53 -8.46
C ASP A 237 -15.13 0.67 -8.28
N ARG A 238 -15.29 -0.63 -8.16
CA ARG A 238 -14.15 -1.55 -8.22
C ARG A 238 -13.61 -1.74 -9.64
N SER A 239 -14.32 -1.27 -10.66
CA SER A 239 -13.76 -1.18 -11.99
C SER A 239 -12.86 0.05 -12.02
N ILE A 240 -11.62 -0.19 -12.26
CA ILE A 240 -10.46 0.67 -12.27
C ILE A 240 -10.54 1.73 -13.41
N THR A 241 -11.70 2.36 -13.62
CA THR A 241 -11.84 3.30 -14.74
C THR A 241 -11.85 4.75 -14.31
N ASN A 242 -12.49 5.06 -13.19
CA ASN A 242 -12.61 6.42 -12.71
C ASN A 242 -12.59 6.48 -11.18
N TYR A 243 -12.11 7.59 -10.63
CA TYR A 243 -12.22 7.92 -9.21
C TYR A 243 -12.66 9.39 -9.06
N VAL A 244 -13.21 9.70 -7.91
CA VAL A 244 -13.67 11.06 -7.57
C VAL A 244 -12.68 11.70 -6.63
N VAL A 245 -12.28 12.91 -6.92
CA VAL A 245 -11.49 13.78 -6.06
C VAL A 245 -12.39 14.83 -5.46
N LEU A 246 -12.41 14.91 -4.15
CA LEU A 246 -13.16 15.92 -3.40
C LEU A 246 -12.26 17.13 -3.15
N SER A 247 -12.81 18.32 -3.30
CA SER A 247 -12.12 19.58 -3.11
C SER A 247 -12.54 20.28 -1.83
N GLU A 248 -11.62 21.06 -1.23
CA GLU A 248 -11.86 21.81 0.02
C GLU A 248 -13.00 22.82 -0.10
N ASP A 249 -13.28 23.32 -1.30
CA ASP A 249 -14.37 24.25 -1.58
C ASP A 249 -15.75 23.57 -1.69
N GLY A 250 -15.83 22.25 -1.50
CA GLY A 250 -17.04 21.46 -1.61
C GLY A 250 -17.36 20.99 -3.03
N GLY A 251 -16.51 21.30 -4.00
CA GLY A 251 -16.59 20.76 -5.34
C GLY A 251 -15.97 19.37 -5.47
N PHE A 252 -16.12 18.77 -6.63
CA PHE A 252 -15.48 17.50 -6.94
C PHE A 252 -15.04 17.39 -8.40
N ALA A 253 -14.07 16.55 -8.66
CA ALA A 253 -13.61 16.20 -9.98
C ALA A 253 -13.66 14.68 -10.18
N THR A 254 -14.10 14.24 -11.35
CA THR A 254 -13.96 12.84 -11.77
C THR A 254 -12.68 12.71 -12.58
N VAL A 255 -11.83 11.77 -12.20
CA VAL A 255 -10.58 11.49 -12.91
C VAL A 255 -10.67 10.14 -13.57
N ASN A 256 -10.36 10.10 -14.86
CA ASN A 256 -10.27 8.83 -15.59
C ASN A 256 -8.94 8.16 -15.27
N TYR A 257 -9.00 6.96 -14.71
CA TYR A 257 -7.84 6.18 -14.27
C TYR A 257 -6.86 5.84 -15.41
N LYS A 258 -7.33 5.66 -16.65
CA LYS A 258 -6.47 5.25 -17.76
C LYS A 258 -5.77 6.40 -18.46
N SER A 259 -6.47 7.53 -18.60
CA SER A 259 -5.96 8.70 -19.30
C SER A 259 -5.45 9.79 -18.38
N ASP A 260 -5.73 9.66 -17.07
CA ASP A 260 -5.45 10.67 -16.04
C ASP A 260 -6.05 12.06 -16.35
N ILE A 261 -7.07 12.08 -17.20
CA ILE A 261 -7.82 13.29 -17.52
C ILE A 261 -8.80 13.52 -16.38
N ALA A 262 -8.64 14.67 -15.71
CA ALA A 262 -9.60 15.18 -14.76
C ALA A 262 -10.72 15.92 -15.50
N ILE A 263 -11.95 15.68 -15.07
CA ILE A 263 -13.12 16.44 -15.48
C ILE A 263 -13.69 17.06 -14.21
N TYR A 264 -13.66 18.39 -14.13
CA TYR A 264 -14.30 19.08 -13.03
C TYR A 264 -15.81 19.06 -13.25
N GLU A 265 -16.52 18.38 -12.35
CA GLU A 265 -17.97 18.23 -12.42
C GLU A 265 -18.71 19.40 -11.77
N GLY A 266 -17.96 20.35 -11.23
CA GLY A 266 -18.50 21.55 -10.62
C GLY A 266 -19.00 21.36 -9.19
N GLU A 267 -19.86 22.23 -8.76
CA GLU A 267 -20.67 22.07 -7.57
C GLU A 267 -21.61 20.88 -7.79
N PHE A 268 -21.85 20.08 -6.76
CA PHE A 268 -22.62 18.83 -6.87
C PHE A 268 -23.99 18.99 -7.56
N PHE A 269 -24.46 20.21 -7.78
CA PHE A 269 -25.70 20.52 -8.49
C PHE A 269 -25.68 21.93 -9.07
N GLU A 270 -26.17 22.07 -10.28
CA GLU A 270 -26.53 23.36 -10.87
C GLU A 270 -27.49 24.11 -9.92
N GLY A 271 -27.09 25.28 -9.46
CA GLY A 271 -27.90 26.15 -8.59
C GLY A 271 -27.86 25.85 -7.10
N ASN A 272 -27.03 24.91 -6.63
CA ASN A 272 -26.86 24.65 -5.20
C ASN A 272 -25.62 25.35 -4.61
N PRO A 273 -25.72 25.88 -3.39
CA PRO A 273 -24.58 26.43 -2.71
C PRO A 273 -23.57 25.33 -2.39
N LYS A 274 -22.32 25.75 -2.26
CA LYS A 274 -21.16 24.94 -1.84
C LYS A 274 -21.56 24.01 -0.73
N MET A 275 -21.21 22.74 -0.88
CA MET A 275 -21.32 21.81 0.25
C MET A 275 -20.38 22.29 1.34
N ASP A 276 -20.91 22.32 2.56
CA ASP A 276 -20.10 22.62 3.72
C ASP A 276 -18.95 21.63 3.83
N LYS A 277 -17.85 22.04 4.39
CA LYS A 277 -16.52 21.41 4.39
C LYS A 277 -16.44 19.93 4.84
N MET A 278 -17.57 19.32 5.15
CA MET A 278 -17.58 17.95 5.68
C MET A 278 -18.36 17.03 4.79
N TYR A 279 -17.65 16.09 4.24
CA TYR A 279 -18.20 14.90 3.63
C TYR A 279 -17.83 13.68 4.48
N VAL A 280 -18.76 12.78 4.59
CA VAL A 280 -18.49 11.47 5.13
C VAL A 280 -18.18 10.55 3.98
N LYS A 281 -16.89 10.19 3.84
CA LYS A 281 -16.49 9.15 2.91
C LYS A 281 -16.99 7.81 3.45
N ILE A 282 -18.12 7.37 2.95
CA ILE A 282 -18.54 6.00 3.19
C ILE A 282 -18.11 5.20 1.97
N THR A 283 -16.98 4.56 2.08
CA THR A 283 -16.68 3.42 1.23
C THR A 283 -17.70 2.35 1.60
N GLY A 284 -18.72 2.21 0.76
CA GLY A 284 -19.61 1.07 0.88
C GLY A 284 -18.75 -0.19 0.90
N ALA A 285 -18.97 -1.04 1.89
CA ALA A 285 -18.37 -2.36 1.89
C ALA A 285 -18.64 -3.00 0.54
N PRO A 286 -17.70 -3.78 0.01
CA PRO A 286 -17.86 -4.41 -1.27
C PRO A 286 -19.09 -5.30 -1.24
N ILE A 287 -20.10 -4.97 -2.04
CA ILE A 287 -21.21 -5.86 -2.27
C ILE A 287 -20.62 -7.11 -2.90
N PRO A 288 -20.74 -8.29 -2.29
CA PRO A 288 -20.28 -9.52 -2.91
C PRO A 288 -20.97 -9.66 -4.27
N PRO A 289 -20.30 -10.15 -5.32
CA PRO A 289 -20.89 -10.33 -6.60
C PRO A 289 -22.09 -11.25 -6.43
N SER A 290 -23.29 -10.72 -6.56
CA SER A 290 -24.46 -11.57 -6.85
C SER A 290 -24.21 -12.16 -8.22
N THR A 291 -24.44 -13.44 -8.36
CA THR A 291 -24.08 -14.28 -9.52
C THR A 291 -24.71 -13.84 -10.85
N SER A 292 -25.34 -12.69 -10.94
CA SER A 292 -26.03 -12.23 -12.15
C SER A 292 -25.73 -10.79 -12.58
N VAL A 293 -24.98 -9.98 -11.83
CA VAL A 293 -24.68 -8.60 -12.26
C VAL A 293 -23.23 -8.24 -11.94
N SER A 294 -22.43 -8.12 -12.97
CA SER A 294 -21.00 -7.80 -12.95
C SER A 294 -20.66 -6.35 -12.60
N ARG A 295 -21.50 -5.64 -11.88
CA ARG A 295 -21.25 -4.23 -11.53
C ARG A 295 -21.24 -4.06 -10.03
N MET A 296 -20.06 -3.91 -9.48
CA MET A 296 -19.86 -3.48 -8.09
C MET A 296 -20.19 -2.00 -8.01
N ARG A 297 -21.06 -1.63 -7.09
CA ARG A 297 -21.49 -0.25 -6.90
C ARG A 297 -20.86 0.30 -5.64
N SER A 298 -20.25 1.45 -5.73
CA SER A 298 -19.84 2.23 -4.57
C SER A 298 -20.90 3.28 -4.31
N TYR A 299 -21.25 3.44 -3.05
CA TYR A 299 -22.20 4.44 -2.60
C TYR A 299 -21.43 5.48 -1.80
N HIS A 300 -21.70 6.74 -2.06
CA HIS A 300 -21.07 7.83 -1.36
C HIS A 300 -22.13 8.75 -0.79
N PHE A 301 -21.99 9.09 0.48
CA PHE A 301 -22.83 10.04 1.14
C PHE A 301 -22.08 11.34 1.40
N PHE A 302 -22.81 12.46 1.31
CA PHE A 302 -22.29 13.77 1.63
C PHE A 302 -23.34 14.51 2.46
N LEU A 303 -22.88 15.18 3.49
CA LEU A 303 -23.72 15.94 4.39
C LEU A 303 -23.53 17.42 4.12
N ASN A 304 -24.62 18.11 3.86
CA ASN A 304 -24.68 19.57 3.92
C ASN A 304 -25.27 19.98 5.26
N TYR A 305 -24.43 20.48 6.15
CA TYR A 305 -24.83 20.83 7.51
C TYR A 305 -25.67 22.08 7.57
N GLU A 306 -25.43 23.09 6.72
CA GLU A 306 -26.20 24.33 6.68
C GLU A 306 -27.67 24.08 6.28
N ARG A 307 -27.84 23.23 5.26
CA ARG A 307 -29.17 22.93 4.73
C ARG A 307 -29.82 21.70 5.40
N SER A 308 -29.11 21.02 6.26
CA SER A 308 -29.57 19.75 6.83
C SER A 308 -29.98 18.77 5.74
N THR A 309 -29.13 18.57 4.73
CA THR A 309 -29.41 17.74 3.56
C THR A 309 -28.39 16.63 3.43
N LEU A 310 -28.87 15.42 3.23
CA LEU A 310 -28.07 14.24 2.91
C LEU A 310 -28.09 14.04 1.40
N TYR A 311 -26.90 14.08 0.79
CA TYR A 311 -26.68 13.76 -0.62
C TYR A 311 -26.18 12.34 -0.76
N TYR A 312 -26.49 11.72 -1.89
CA TYR A 312 -26.19 10.33 -2.12
C TYR A 312 -25.95 10.05 -3.60
N PHE A 313 -24.81 9.45 -3.92
CA PHE A 313 -24.50 8.95 -5.24
C PHE A 313 -24.76 7.46 -5.31
N TYR A 314 -25.64 7.06 -6.20
CA TYR A 314 -26.08 5.69 -6.39
C TYR A 314 -25.37 4.99 -7.53
N ASP A 315 -25.12 5.68 -8.64
CA ASP A 315 -24.53 5.13 -9.85
C ASP A 315 -23.56 6.14 -10.46
N LEU A 316 -22.56 5.61 -11.09
CA LEU A 316 -21.44 6.34 -11.65
C LEU A 316 -21.70 6.88 -13.05
N TYR A 317 -22.76 6.40 -13.67
CA TYR A 317 -23.23 6.88 -14.95
C TYR A 317 -24.34 7.93 -14.84
N SER A 318 -24.96 8.02 -13.66
CA SER A 318 -25.91 9.10 -13.40
C SER A 318 -25.20 10.21 -12.63
N TYR A 319 -24.95 11.32 -13.30
CA TYR A 319 -24.44 12.57 -12.75
C TYR A 319 -25.38 13.21 -11.73
N TYR A 320 -26.39 12.49 -11.28
CA TYR A 320 -27.40 12.99 -10.37
C TYR A 320 -27.24 12.35 -9.00
N ALA A 321 -26.82 13.14 -8.03
CA ALA A 321 -27.00 12.74 -6.66
C ALA A 321 -28.49 12.81 -6.29
N ARG A 322 -28.91 11.88 -5.46
CA ARG A 322 -30.19 11.97 -4.78
C ARG A 322 -29.99 12.78 -3.52
N GLN A 323 -30.99 13.55 -3.14
CA GLN A 323 -30.94 14.33 -1.91
C GLN A 323 -32.16 14.02 -1.02
N GLN A 324 -31.94 14.17 0.27
CA GLN A 324 -33.01 14.09 1.26
C GLN A 324 -32.79 15.16 2.31
N GLU A 325 -33.81 15.99 2.54
CA GLU A 325 -33.77 17.12 3.47
C GLU A 325 -34.34 16.76 4.84
N PHE A 326 -33.72 17.31 5.87
CA PHE A 326 -34.10 17.14 7.27
C PHE A 326 -34.25 18.51 7.96
N PRO A 327 -35.24 19.33 7.57
CA PRO A 327 -35.31 20.74 7.96
C PRO A 327 -35.46 20.97 9.47
N LYS A 328 -35.96 19.98 10.21
CA LYS A 328 -36.12 20.04 11.66
C LYS A 328 -34.95 19.45 12.45
N GLU A 329 -33.93 18.97 11.76
CA GLU A 329 -32.81 18.27 12.34
C GLU A 329 -31.50 18.97 12.00
N GLU A 330 -30.54 18.90 12.89
CA GLU A 330 -29.15 19.22 12.68
C GLU A 330 -28.39 17.93 12.46
N LEU A 331 -27.83 17.74 11.26
CA LEU A 331 -27.14 16.52 10.90
C LEU A 331 -25.83 16.41 11.68
N ILE A 332 -25.50 15.21 12.14
CA ILE A 332 -24.26 14.92 12.84
C ILE A 332 -23.36 14.06 11.94
N ASN A 333 -23.81 12.85 11.63
CA ASN A 333 -23.00 11.93 10.85
C ASN A 333 -23.87 10.84 10.19
N VAL A 334 -23.30 10.10 9.23
CA VAL A 334 -23.99 9.02 8.55
C VAL A 334 -23.05 7.83 8.36
N VAL A 335 -23.59 6.62 8.42
CA VAL A 335 -22.84 5.40 8.16
C VAL A 335 -23.70 4.42 7.35
N MET A 336 -23.05 3.53 6.61
CA MET A 336 -23.70 2.47 5.85
C MET A 336 -22.94 1.15 6.03
N ASN A 337 -23.64 0.04 6.06
CA ASN A 337 -23.05 -1.30 6.05
C ASN A 337 -23.05 -1.94 4.64
N LYS A 338 -22.48 -3.12 4.53
CA LYS A 338 -22.43 -3.90 3.28
C LYS A 338 -23.81 -4.26 2.70
N ASP A 339 -24.84 -4.33 3.54
CA ASP A 339 -26.22 -4.67 3.15
C ASP A 339 -26.99 -3.43 2.70
N LEU A 340 -26.29 -2.31 2.49
CA LEU A 340 -26.85 -1.01 2.10
C LEU A 340 -27.78 -0.40 3.14
N MET A 341 -27.78 -0.89 4.37
CA MET A 341 -28.48 -0.23 5.45
C MET A 341 -27.69 1.00 5.84
N SER A 342 -28.32 2.14 5.76
CA SER A 342 -27.77 3.45 6.11
C SER A 342 -28.37 3.92 7.43
N CYS A 343 -27.57 4.61 8.22
CA CYS A 343 -27.96 5.20 9.48
C CYS A 343 -27.47 6.64 9.55
N LEU A 344 -28.41 7.57 9.50
CA LEU A 344 -28.17 8.99 9.73
C LEU A 344 -28.40 9.29 11.21
N VAL A 345 -27.42 9.90 11.83
CA VAL A 345 -27.50 10.44 13.18
C VAL A 345 -27.63 11.95 13.09
N SER A 346 -28.66 12.48 13.72
CA SER A 346 -28.95 13.90 13.81
C SER A 346 -29.45 14.26 15.20
N ARG A 347 -29.60 15.54 15.48
CA ARG A 347 -30.26 16.04 16.67
C ARG A 347 -31.41 16.97 16.28
N SER A 348 -32.41 17.05 17.13
CA SER A 348 -33.52 17.98 16.95
C SER A 348 -33.06 19.43 17.06
N LYS A 349 -33.54 20.29 16.16
CA LYS A 349 -33.29 21.75 16.26
C LYS A 349 -34.08 22.39 17.40
N SER A 350 -35.15 21.75 17.84
CA SER A 350 -35.99 22.23 18.95
C SER A 350 -35.46 21.82 20.32
N ASP A 351 -34.77 20.69 20.42
CA ASP A 351 -34.13 20.22 21.64
C ASP A 351 -32.78 19.58 21.30
N PRO A 352 -31.65 20.27 21.59
CA PRO A 352 -30.31 19.75 21.27
C PRO A 352 -29.92 18.46 21.97
N LYS A 353 -30.64 18.05 23.04
CA LYS A 353 -30.43 16.76 23.72
C LYS A 353 -31.17 15.63 23.04
N GLU A 354 -32.16 15.92 22.21
CA GLU A 354 -32.92 14.91 21.50
C GLU A 354 -32.12 14.41 20.29
N ILE A 355 -31.63 13.19 20.36
CA ILE A 355 -30.96 12.49 19.28
C ILE A 355 -31.99 11.78 18.40
N VAL A 356 -31.84 11.94 17.10
CA VAL A 356 -32.66 11.31 16.07
C VAL A 356 -31.81 10.35 15.28
N ILE A 357 -32.18 9.08 15.30
CA ILE A 357 -31.57 8.02 14.52
C ILE A 357 -32.51 7.67 13.37
N THR A 358 -32.13 8.00 12.16
CA THR A 358 -32.90 7.64 10.95
C THR A 358 -32.19 6.53 10.21
N ARG A 359 -32.82 5.37 10.09
CA ARG A 359 -32.30 4.20 9.38
C ARG A 359 -33.12 3.89 8.15
N GLY A 360 -32.48 3.41 7.11
CA GLY A 360 -33.12 3.02 5.88
C GLY A 360 -32.15 2.31 4.95
N TYR A 361 -32.60 1.94 3.77
CA TYR A 361 -31.79 1.29 2.78
C TYR A 361 -31.42 2.26 1.66
N ALA A 362 -30.15 2.31 1.33
CA ALA A 362 -29.69 3.04 0.15
C ALA A 362 -30.13 2.30 -1.13
N SER A 363 -30.74 3.02 -2.05
CA SER A 363 -31.20 2.48 -3.35
C SER A 363 -31.23 3.57 -4.40
N ASN A 364 -31.64 3.21 -5.61
CA ASN A 364 -31.85 4.18 -6.70
C ASN A 364 -32.96 5.22 -6.42
N LYS A 365 -33.74 5.05 -5.37
CA LYS A 365 -34.79 5.99 -4.97
C LYS A 365 -34.32 7.04 -3.97
N GLY A 366 -33.23 6.79 -3.29
CA GLY A 366 -32.66 7.71 -2.31
C GLY A 366 -31.76 7.03 -1.28
N PRO A 367 -31.18 7.84 -0.37
CA PRO A 367 -30.22 7.35 0.62
C PRO A 367 -30.86 6.53 1.76
N LEU A 368 -32.09 6.84 2.12
CA LEU A 368 -32.80 6.26 3.27
C LEU A 368 -34.22 5.84 2.85
N ASN A 369 -34.33 4.84 1.96
CA ASN A 369 -35.63 4.29 1.57
C ASN A 369 -36.17 3.38 2.67
N TYR A 370 -37.49 3.35 2.80
CA TYR A 370 -38.18 2.63 3.87
C TYR A 370 -37.65 3.03 5.25
N ALA A 371 -37.37 4.33 5.42
CA ALA A 371 -36.78 4.87 6.63
C ALA A 371 -37.71 4.74 7.82
N TRP A 372 -37.13 4.40 8.96
CA TRP A 372 -37.76 4.51 10.27
C TRP A 372 -36.89 5.35 11.18
N LYS A 373 -37.56 6.11 12.07
CA LYS A 373 -36.92 7.00 13.01
C LYS A 373 -37.08 6.52 14.43
N TYR A 374 -36.05 6.74 15.22
CA TYR A 374 -36.05 6.58 16.65
C TYR A 374 -35.49 7.83 17.28
N THR A 375 -36.15 8.35 18.31
CA THR A 375 -35.69 9.53 19.05
C THR A 375 -35.54 9.19 20.53
N TYR A 376 -34.53 9.78 21.15
CA TYR A 376 -34.31 9.67 22.59
C TYR A 376 -33.55 10.89 23.11
N LEU A 377 -33.70 11.18 24.41
CA LEU A 377 -32.89 12.21 25.07
C LEU A 377 -31.55 11.59 25.49
N ALA A 378 -30.48 12.20 25.10
CA ALA A 378 -29.12 11.79 25.47
C ALA A 378 -28.56 12.69 26.57
N ASP A 379 -28.00 12.06 27.62
CA ASP A 379 -27.29 12.79 28.66
C ASP A 379 -25.99 13.37 28.09
N GLU A 380 -25.29 12.59 27.28
CA GLU A 380 -24.06 12.98 26.56
C GLU A 380 -24.15 12.52 25.10
N ILE A 381 -23.72 13.39 24.19
CA ILE A 381 -23.62 13.06 22.76
C ILE A 381 -22.17 12.68 22.46
N THR A 382 -21.93 11.37 22.34
CA THR A 382 -20.59 10.82 22.11
C THR A 382 -20.14 10.88 20.65
N LEU A 383 -21.06 11.02 19.68
CA LEU A 383 -20.80 11.17 18.27
C LEU A 383 -20.93 12.64 17.85
N THR A 384 -19.93 13.18 17.20
CA THR A 384 -19.87 14.56 16.71
C THR A 384 -19.70 14.62 15.20
N ARG A 385 -19.69 15.83 14.64
CA ARG A 385 -19.40 16.06 13.22
C ARG A 385 -17.95 15.75 12.86
N GLU A 386 -17.04 15.92 13.81
CA GLU A 386 -15.61 15.66 13.69
C GLU A 386 -15.28 14.18 13.88
N SER A 387 -16.23 13.38 14.36
CA SER A 387 -16.03 11.95 14.58
C SER A 387 -15.76 11.24 13.26
N LEU A 388 -14.66 10.48 13.22
CA LEU A 388 -14.46 9.46 12.21
C LEU A 388 -15.46 8.34 12.48
N ILE A 389 -16.10 7.81 11.46
CA ILE A 389 -17.10 6.75 11.60
C ILE A 389 -16.97 5.71 10.50
N GLN A 390 -17.03 4.43 10.87
CA GLN A 390 -16.95 3.31 9.92
C GLN A 390 -17.69 2.10 10.45
N SER A 391 -18.36 1.36 9.56
CA SER A 391 -18.95 0.07 9.88
C SER A 391 -17.91 -1.05 9.86
N ASN A 392 -18.04 -1.98 10.79
CA ASN A 392 -17.41 -3.28 10.75
C ASN A 392 -18.48 -4.36 10.53
N ASP A 393 -18.59 -4.80 9.28
CA ASP A 393 -19.63 -5.73 8.86
C ASP A 393 -19.42 -7.15 9.38
N THR A 394 -18.21 -7.50 9.78
CA THR A 394 -17.88 -8.81 10.34
C THR A 394 -18.57 -9.01 11.68
N TYR A 395 -18.66 -7.95 12.48
CA TYR A 395 -19.24 -7.99 13.81
C TYR A 395 -20.53 -7.18 13.95
N ASN A 396 -21.15 -6.76 12.85
CA ASN A 396 -22.36 -5.93 12.84
C ASN A 396 -22.25 -4.73 13.79
N SER A 397 -21.12 -4.02 13.71
CA SER A 397 -20.79 -2.90 14.59
C SER A 397 -20.46 -1.66 13.79
N VAL A 398 -20.69 -0.51 14.39
CA VAL A 398 -20.18 0.77 13.91
C VAL A 398 -19.18 1.30 14.93
N PHE A 399 -18.02 1.72 14.44
CA PHE A 399 -17.01 2.35 15.25
C PHE A 399 -16.94 3.84 14.93
N TYR A 400 -16.75 4.67 15.96
CA TYR A 400 -16.57 6.10 15.78
C TYR A 400 -15.69 6.71 16.86
N THR A 401 -15.03 7.83 16.54
CA THR A 401 -14.13 8.52 17.46
C THR A 401 -14.78 9.70 18.14
N ASN A 402 -14.26 10.05 19.34
CA ASN A 402 -14.48 11.34 19.97
C ASN A 402 -13.20 11.72 20.73
N GLY A 403 -12.38 12.57 20.11
CA GLY A 403 -11.08 12.94 20.66
C GLY A 403 -10.13 11.75 20.79
N ASN A 404 -9.75 11.45 22.04
CA ASN A 404 -8.89 10.31 22.38
C ASN A 404 -9.63 8.99 22.64
N LYS A 405 -10.92 8.94 22.35
CA LYS A 405 -11.78 7.80 22.63
C LYS A 405 -12.33 7.20 21.35
N LEU A 406 -12.45 5.87 21.32
CA LEU A 406 -13.13 5.11 20.27
C LEU A 406 -14.33 4.39 20.89
N TYR A 407 -15.47 4.51 20.26
CA TYR A 407 -16.71 3.90 20.65
C TYR A 407 -17.09 2.79 19.68
N ARG A 408 -17.70 1.73 20.19
CA ARG A 408 -18.26 0.64 19.38
C ARG A 408 -19.77 0.58 19.60
N TRP A 409 -20.51 0.89 18.55
CA TRP A 409 -21.95 0.76 18.53
C TRP A 409 -22.33 -0.63 18.02
N TYR A 410 -22.45 -1.56 18.94
CA TYR A 410 -22.78 -2.95 18.66
C TYR A 410 -24.26 -3.10 18.33
N ASN A 411 -24.60 -3.99 17.38
CA ASN A 411 -25.99 -4.19 16.92
C ASN A 411 -26.73 -2.88 16.62
N TRP A 412 -26.04 -1.90 16.05
CA TRP A 412 -26.55 -0.56 15.77
C TRP A 412 -27.85 -0.56 14.95
N ASN A 413 -28.14 -1.66 14.20
CA ASN A 413 -29.37 -1.89 13.47
C ASN A 413 -30.56 -2.34 14.37
N ALA A 414 -30.32 -2.82 15.57
CA ALA A 414 -31.33 -3.21 16.54
C ALA A 414 -31.38 -2.27 17.75
N GLU A 415 -30.23 -1.76 18.18
CA GLU A 415 -30.12 -0.86 19.33
C GLU A 415 -29.86 0.58 18.89
N PRO A 416 -30.91 1.41 18.83
CA PRO A 416 -30.84 2.74 18.24
C PRO A 416 -30.31 3.82 19.21
N LYS A 417 -29.48 3.46 20.19
CA LYS A 417 -28.84 4.42 21.10
C LYS A 417 -27.34 4.40 20.94
N LEU A 418 -26.73 5.58 20.93
CA LEU A 418 -25.28 5.72 20.89
C LEU A 418 -24.67 5.17 22.19
N PRO A 419 -23.59 4.39 22.13
CA PRO A 419 -22.86 3.92 23.30
C PRO A 419 -22.28 5.10 24.11
N GLN A 420 -22.30 4.98 25.43
CA GLN A 420 -21.77 5.99 26.35
C GLN A 420 -20.37 5.61 26.86
N THR A 421 -19.99 4.33 26.75
CA THR A 421 -18.69 3.84 27.20
C THR A 421 -17.79 3.60 25.99
N PRO A 422 -16.59 4.17 25.97
CA PRO A 422 -15.62 3.89 24.90
C PRO A 422 -15.09 2.46 25.03
N VAL A 423 -14.68 1.87 23.92
CA VAL A 423 -14.00 0.57 23.86
C VAL A 423 -12.49 0.69 23.71
N VAL A 424 -11.99 1.89 23.44
CA VAL A 424 -10.56 2.24 23.47
C VAL A 424 -10.45 3.66 24.00
N THR A 425 -9.50 3.88 24.91
CA THR A 425 -9.08 5.22 25.35
C THR A 425 -7.56 5.29 25.23
N VAL A 426 -7.07 6.14 24.33
CA VAL A 426 -5.64 6.44 24.23
C VAL A 426 -5.25 7.47 25.27
N GLY A 427 -3.93 7.72 25.47
CA GLY A 427 -3.44 8.64 26.48
C GLY A 427 -4.16 10.00 26.51
N ASN A 428 -4.28 10.64 27.67
CA ASN A 428 -5.08 11.86 27.84
C ASN A 428 -4.71 13.02 26.91
N ASN A 429 -3.44 13.10 26.50
CA ASN A 429 -2.97 14.11 25.57
C ASN A 429 -2.85 13.59 24.13
N CYS A 430 -3.20 12.34 23.91
CA CYS A 430 -3.17 11.71 22.60
C CYS A 430 -4.48 11.98 21.84
N GLU A 431 -4.42 11.82 20.54
CA GLU A 431 -5.57 11.95 19.66
C GLU A 431 -5.65 10.76 18.70
N ILE A 432 -6.84 10.20 18.52
CA ILE A 432 -7.11 9.23 17.46
C ILE A 432 -7.36 10.03 16.18
N THR A 433 -6.47 9.91 15.21
CA THR A 433 -6.49 10.73 13.99
C THR A 433 -7.03 9.99 12.77
N CYS A 434 -6.96 8.66 12.77
CA CYS A 434 -7.52 7.80 11.73
C CYS A 434 -7.68 6.38 12.28
N PHE A 435 -8.52 5.59 11.63
CA PHE A 435 -8.57 4.14 11.86
C PHE A 435 -9.11 3.41 10.64
N ASP A 436 -8.81 2.12 10.54
CA ASP A 436 -9.33 1.23 9.51
C ASP A 436 -9.30 -0.22 10.02
N PHE A 437 -9.98 -1.11 9.31
CA PHE A 437 -10.02 -2.52 9.62
C PHE A 437 -9.18 -3.36 8.67
N SER A 438 -8.71 -4.51 9.16
CA SER A 438 -8.19 -5.55 8.27
C SER A 438 -9.28 -6.00 7.29
N GLN A 439 -8.88 -6.57 6.17
CA GLN A 439 -9.82 -7.00 5.12
C GLN A 439 -10.91 -7.97 5.62
N ASN A 440 -10.60 -8.77 6.63
CA ASN A 440 -11.56 -9.68 7.27
C ASN A 440 -12.31 -9.06 8.45
N GLY A 441 -12.06 -7.79 8.75
CA GLY A 441 -12.70 -7.04 9.85
C GLY A 441 -12.27 -7.45 11.26
N LYS A 442 -11.29 -8.37 11.41
CA LYS A 442 -10.92 -8.90 12.73
C LYS A 442 -9.92 -8.06 13.49
N GLU A 443 -9.10 -7.32 12.78
CA GLU A 443 -8.14 -6.38 13.37
C GLU A 443 -8.56 -4.95 13.08
N LEU A 444 -8.34 -4.10 14.05
CA LEU A 444 -8.58 -2.66 13.98
C LEU A 444 -7.24 -1.95 14.10
N TYR A 445 -6.87 -1.20 13.09
CA TYR A 445 -5.69 -0.33 13.07
C TYR A 445 -6.09 1.07 13.46
N VAL A 446 -5.51 1.61 14.52
CA VAL A 446 -5.80 2.95 15.04
C VAL A 446 -4.56 3.82 14.92
N GLY A 447 -4.62 4.86 14.10
CA GLY A 447 -3.60 5.90 14.03
C GLY A 447 -3.76 6.88 15.19
N VAL A 448 -2.70 7.02 15.97
CA VAL A 448 -2.68 7.85 17.18
C VAL A 448 -1.58 8.89 17.06
N TYR A 449 -1.90 10.13 17.38
CA TYR A 449 -0.90 11.18 17.57
C TYR A 449 -0.63 11.35 19.06
N ASP A 450 0.62 11.15 19.45
CA ASP A 450 1.09 11.31 20.84
C ASP A 450 2.14 12.45 20.90
N PRO A 451 1.76 13.65 21.33
CA PRO A 451 2.67 14.78 21.41
C PRO A 451 3.77 14.61 22.46
N GLY A 452 3.64 13.63 23.36
CA GLY A 452 4.63 13.33 24.39
C GLY A 452 5.86 12.58 23.89
N LEU A 453 5.83 12.01 22.70
CA LEU A 453 6.95 11.30 22.12
C LEU A 453 8.03 12.26 21.60
N SER A 454 9.29 11.85 21.74
CA SER A 454 10.42 12.51 21.10
C SER A 454 10.58 12.00 19.66
N GLY A 455 10.89 12.89 18.70
CA GLY A 455 11.01 12.54 17.29
C GLY A 455 9.65 12.42 16.60
N LEU A 456 9.41 11.30 15.93
CA LEU A 456 8.11 11.04 15.30
C LEU A 456 7.06 10.77 16.36
N LYS A 457 5.93 11.47 16.28
CA LYS A 457 4.86 11.47 17.29
C LYS A 457 3.66 10.60 16.91
N GLY A 458 3.69 10.02 15.70
CA GLY A 458 2.63 9.16 15.19
C GLY A 458 2.85 7.70 15.55
N CYS A 459 1.76 7.05 15.94
CA CYS A 459 1.71 5.67 16.37
C CYS A 459 0.64 4.90 15.59
N VAL A 460 0.76 3.58 15.56
CA VAL A 460 -0.31 2.68 15.16
C VAL A 460 -0.51 1.64 16.25
N TYR A 461 -1.74 1.57 16.77
CA TYR A 461 -2.17 0.56 17.72
C TYR A 461 -3.08 -0.44 16.99
N VAL A 462 -2.81 -1.72 17.19
CA VAL A 462 -3.59 -2.79 16.56
C VAL A 462 -4.38 -3.49 17.65
N TYR A 463 -5.69 -3.52 17.49
CA TYR A 463 -6.61 -4.17 18.42
C TYR A 463 -7.30 -5.35 17.76
N ASP A 464 -7.71 -6.33 18.56
CA ASP A 464 -8.74 -7.26 18.16
C ASP A 464 -10.07 -6.49 18.09
N ALA A 465 -10.75 -6.54 16.94
CA ALA A 465 -11.94 -5.72 16.70
C ALA A 465 -13.20 -6.23 17.47
N ASP A 466 -13.11 -7.37 18.15
CA ASP A 466 -14.23 -7.97 18.89
C ASP A 466 -13.90 -8.31 20.33
N ALA A 467 -12.73 -8.88 20.60
CA ALA A 467 -12.36 -9.35 21.92
C ALA A 467 -12.09 -8.18 22.88
N LEU A 468 -12.74 -8.21 24.05
CA LEU A 468 -12.48 -7.28 25.14
C LEU A 468 -11.43 -7.86 26.09
N ASP A 469 -10.61 -6.99 26.63
CA ASP A 469 -9.75 -7.30 27.76
C ASP A 469 -10.63 -7.45 29.04
N PRO A 470 -10.53 -8.56 29.76
CA PRO A 470 -11.41 -8.83 30.91
C PRO A 470 -11.19 -7.90 32.11
N VAL A 471 -10.07 -7.18 32.16
CA VAL A 471 -9.73 -6.27 33.27
C VAL A 471 -10.18 -4.85 32.97
N THR A 472 -9.87 -4.36 31.76
CA THR A 472 -10.14 -2.98 31.37
C THR A 472 -11.52 -2.81 30.74
N ASN A 473 -12.11 -3.89 30.25
CA ASN A 473 -13.31 -3.90 29.39
C ASN A 473 -13.17 -3.06 28.11
N GLU A 474 -11.93 -2.79 27.69
CA GLU A 474 -11.58 -2.20 26.40
C GLU A 474 -11.23 -3.29 25.38
N LEU A 475 -11.14 -2.94 24.11
CA LEU A 475 -10.68 -3.86 23.08
C LEU A 475 -9.26 -4.34 23.40
N LYS A 476 -9.03 -5.64 23.19
CA LYS A 476 -7.73 -6.26 23.44
C LYS A 476 -6.68 -5.68 22.51
N LEU A 477 -5.69 -5.00 23.07
CA LEU A 477 -4.52 -4.52 22.35
C LEU A 477 -3.65 -5.73 21.92
N LEU A 478 -3.39 -5.84 20.64
CA LEU A 478 -2.55 -6.89 20.05
C LEU A 478 -1.11 -6.42 19.85
N LYS A 479 -0.95 -5.20 19.29
CA LYS A 479 0.37 -4.63 18.99
C LYS A 479 0.33 -3.11 19.13
N LYS A 480 1.49 -2.54 19.47
CA LYS A 480 1.69 -1.11 19.60
C LYS A 480 2.98 -0.72 18.88
N TYR A 481 2.88 0.18 17.91
CA TYR A 481 4.02 0.74 17.19
C TYR A 481 4.05 2.24 17.44
N GLU A 482 5.10 2.72 18.10
CA GLU A 482 5.26 4.12 18.48
C GLU A 482 6.39 4.78 17.71
N GLY A 483 6.26 6.09 17.45
CA GLY A 483 7.30 6.86 16.77
C GLY A 483 7.57 6.43 15.32
N ILE A 484 6.51 5.99 14.62
CA ILE A 484 6.65 5.44 13.27
C ILE A 484 6.18 6.39 12.16
N ALA A 485 5.57 7.50 12.52
CA ALA A 485 5.00 8.48 11.62
C ALA A 485 5.01 9.87 12.25
N ASP A 486 4.74 10.91 11.47
CA ASP A 486 4.31 12.21 11.99
C ASP A 486 2.85 12.10 12.47
N ARG A 487 2.01 13.14 12.38
CA ARG A 487 0.58 13.02 12.68
C ARG A 487 -0.10 12.11 11.64
N PRO A 488 -0.60 10.92 11.99
CA PRO A 488 -1.26 10.03 11.04
C PRO A 488 -2.50 10.70 10.41
N ILE A 489 -2.67 10.52 9.12
CA ILE A 489 -3.83 10.99 8.36
C ILE A 489 -4.66 9.79 7.91
N LYS A 490 -3.97 8.72 7.52
CA LYS A 490 -4.58 7.49 7.04
C LYS A 490 -3.76 6.28 7.48
N VAL A 491 -4.44 5.25 7.88
CA VAL A 491 -3.88 3.92 8.13
C VAL A 491 -4.76 2.88 7.44
N PHE A 492 -4.16 1.88 6.83
CA PHE A 492 -4.88 0.72 6.33
C PHE A 492 -3.97 -0.48 6.14
N TRP A 493 -4.55 -1.67 6.22
CA TRP A 493 -3.87 -2.88 5.80
C TRP A 493 -3.87 -2.99 4.28
N LYS A 494 -2.68 -2.97 3.70
CA LYS A 494 -2.51 -3.13 2.27
C LYS A 494 -2.28 -4.60 1.93
N ASN A 495 -3.12 -5.12 1.03
CA ASN A 495 -2.96 -6.44 0.44
C ASN A 495 -3.06 -6.32 -1.09
N ASN A 496 -2.13 -6.92 -1.80
CA ASN A 496 -2.13 -6.91 -3.27
C ASN A 496 -2.83 -8.11 -3.90
N ARG A 497 -3.36 -9.01 -3.09
CA ARG A 497 -4.21 -10.09 -3.63
C ARG A 497 -5.46 -9.46 -4.27
N LYS A 498 -5.69 -9.88 -5.52
CA LYS A 498 -6.83 -9.45 -6.35
C LYS A 498 -8.16 -9.86 -5.74
#